data_f77dda0a1ba5feb22ee2565b4a953221
#
_entry.id   f77dda0a1ba5feb22ee2565b4a953221
#
_cell.length_a   1.000
_cell.length_b   1.000
_cell.length_c   1.000
_cell.angle_alpha   90.00
_cell.angle_beta   90.00
_cell.angle_gamma   90.00
#
_symmetry.space_group_name_H-M   'P 1'
#
loop_
_entity.id
_entity.type
_entity.pdbx_description
1 polymer ?
#
loop_
_entity_poly.entity_id
_entity_poly.type
_entity_poly.pdbx_seq_one_letter_code
_entity_poly.pdbx_strand_id
1 'polypeptide(L)'
;MIYVIEDDRGWEGYYRRILREFTLKFFHDGVAAMAEMDTEVPDLVILDILLTGPTGFAVLNEMRSYPELANVPVIIVSSVKMPEEDAVALKQYGIVASLDKAEMTPKELLMRVKEAMRG
;
A
#
# COMPACT_ATOMS: atom_id res chain seq x y z
N MET A 1 5.34 11.55 2.08
CA MET A 1 5.19 10.95 0.75
C MET A 1 4.58 9.56 0.85
N ILE A 2 3.47 9.35 0.17
CA ILE A 2 2.76 8.06 0.13
C ILE A 2 2.87 7.49 -1.27
N TYR A 3 3.32 6.24 -1.38
CA TYR A 3 3.31 5.51 -2.65
C TYR A 3 2.04 4.70 -2.74
N VAL A 4 1.32 4.85 -3.85
CA VAL A 4 0.13 4.05 -4.16
C VAL A 4 0.46 3.14 -5.33
N ILE A 5 0.48 1.83 -5.07
CA ILE A 5 0.79 0.82 -6.07
C ILE A 5 -0.51 0.12 -6.46
N GLU A 6 -1.04 0.51 -7.61
CA GLU A 6 -2.37 0.12 -8.07
C GLU A 6 -2.37 0.07 -9.61
N ASP A 7 -2.67 -1.09 -10.18
CA ASP A 7 -2.64 -1.25 -11.65
C ASP A 7 -3.89 -0.68 -12.33
N ASP A 8 -4.99 -0.52 -11.64
CA ASP A 8 -6.21 0.08 -12.18
C ASP A 8 -6.16 1.61 -12.04
N ARG A 9 -5.93 2.30 -13.15
CA ARG A 9 -5.82 3.76 -13.18
C ARG A 9 -7.09 4.47 -12.74
N GLY A 10 -8.23 3.80 -12.78
CA GLY A 10 -9.50 4.35 -12.32
C GLY A 10 -9.50 4.70 -10.84
N TRP A 11 -8.60 4.11 -10.04
CA TRP A 11 -8.50 4.40 -8.61
C TRP A 11 -7.70 5.67 -8.29
N GLU A 12 -6.90 6.20 -9.22
CA GLU A 12 -6.09 7.39 -8.95
C GLU A 12 -6.93 8.58 -8.49
N GLY A 13 -8.02 8.86 -9.19
CA GLY A 13 -8.91 9.98 -8.83
C GLY A 13 -9.49 9.83 -7.43
N TYR A 14 -9.84 8.61 -7.06
CA TYR A 14 -10.34 8.30 -5.72
C TYR A 14 -9.30 8.63 -4.66
N TYR A 15 -8.08 8.14 -4.82
CA TYR A 15 -7.02 8.39 -3.85
C TYR A 15 -6.65 9.87 -3.79
N ARG A 16 -6.56 10.56 -4.93
CA ARG A 16 -6.22 11.98 -4.97
C ARG A 16 -7.26 12.81 -4.22
N ARG A 17 -8.53 12.47 -4.34
CA ARG A 17 -9.62 13.19 -3.66
C ARG A 17 -9.61 12.93 -2.16
N ILE A 18 -9.50 11.67 -1.75
CA ILE A 18 -9.59 11.28 -0.34
C ILE A 18 -8.33 11.69 0.43
N LEU A 19 -7.16 11.54 -0.19
CA LEU A 19 -5.86 11.78 0.44
C LEU A 19 -5.21 13.08 -0.02
N ARG A 20 -6.03 14.08 -0.38
CA ARG A 20 -5.57 15.36 -0.94
C ARG A 20 -4.61 16.14 -0.04
N GLU A 21 -4.61 15.88 1.26
CA GLU A 21 -3.71 16.54 2.20
C GLU A 21 -2.30 15.94 2.20
N PHE A 22 -2.10 14.81 1.52
CA PHE A 22 -0.83 14.12 1.45
C PHE A 22 -0.21 14.22 0.06
N THR A 23 1.11 14.12 0.00
CA THR A 23 1.81 14.01 -1.28
C THR A 23 1.80 12.55 -1.71
N LEU A 24 1.28 12.28 -2.91
CA LEU A 24 1.11 10.93 -3.44
C LEU A 24 1.96 10.72 -4.68
N LYS A 25 2.51 9.51 -4.83
CA LYS A 25 3.09 9.03 -6.09
C LYS A 25 2.39 7.73 -6.46
N PHE A 26 1.99 7.62 -7.72
CA PHE A 26 1.26 6.47 -8.23
C PHE A 26 2.14 5.60 -9.10
N PHE A 27 2.05 4.29 -8.88
CA PHE A 27 2.75 3.28 -9.68
C PHE A 27 1.74 2.23 -10.11
N HIS A 28 1.83 1.79 -11.35
CA HIS A 28 0.87 0.83 -11.90
C HIS A 28 1.40 -0.61 -11.85
N ASP A 29 2.65 -0.78 -11.40
CA ASP A 29 3.25 -2.10 -11.19
C ASP A 29 4.32 -2.02 -10.09
N GLY A 30 4.67 -3.19 -9.58
CA GLY A 30 5.63 -3.29 -8.48
C GLY A 30 7.07 -2.97 -8.88
N VAL A 31 7.44 -3.23 -10.13
CA VAL A 31 8.80 -2.99 -10.62
C VAL A 31 9.11 -1.49 -10.61
N ALA A 32 8.18 -0.69 -11.14
CA ALA A 32 8.33 0.76 -11.16
C ALA A 32 8.41 1.35 -9.75
N ALA A 33 7.58 0.84 -8.83
CA ALA A 33 7.57 1.29 -7.45
C ALA A 33 8.89 0.97 -6.74
N MET A 34 9.39 -0.25 -6.91
CA MET A 34 10.66 -0.64 -6.29
C MET A 34 11.84 0.16 -6.83
N ALA A 35 11.84 0.45 -8.13
CA ALA A 35 12.89 1.28 -8.73
C ALA A 35 12.90 2.69 -8.12
N GLU A 36 11.72 3.28 -7.89
CA GLU A 36 11.62 4.60 -7.27
C GLU A 36 12.05 4.59 -5.81
N MET A 37 11.82 3.49 -5.10
CA MET A 37 12.23 3.35 -3.70
C MET A 37 13.75 3.40 -3.51
N ASP A 38 14.52 3.09 -4.55
CA ASP A 38 15.97 3.24 -4.52
C ASP A 38 16.40 4.71 -4.43
N THR A 39 15.55 5.60 -4.93
CA THR A 39 15.80 7.04 -4.96
C THR A 39 15.17 7.75 -3.77
N GLU A 40 13.95 7.38 -3.43
CA GLU A 40 13.18 8.02 -2.36
C GLU A 40 12.38 6.98 -1.59
N VAL A 41 12.62 6.90 -0.28
CA VAL A 41 11.87 5.97 0.59
C VAL A 41 10.55 6.63 0.99
N PRO A 42 9.39 5.96 0.75
CA PRO A 42 8.11 6.51 1.15
C PRO A 42 7.89 6.41 2.66
N ASP A 43 6.99 7.24 3.17
CA ASP A 43 6.55 7.15 4.57
C ASP A 43 5.46 6.10 4.77
N LEU A 44 4.76 5.76 3.69
CA LEU A 44 3.67 4.79 3.70
C LEU A 44 3.49 4.24 2.28
N VAL A 45 3.15 2.97 2.18
CA VAL A 45 2.79 2.34 0.91
C VAL A 45 1.35 1.84 1.01
N ILE A 46 0.53 2.23 0.04
CA ILE A 46 -0.81 1.64 -0.18
C ILE A 46 -0.64 0.68 -1.34
N LEU A 47 -0.90 -0.60 -1.10
CA LEU A 47 -0.54 -1.67 -2.02
C LEU A 47 -1.74 -2.53 -2.36
N ASP A 48 -2.01 -2.65 -3.66
CA ASP A 48 -2.95 -3.64 -4.16
C ASP A 48 -2.24 -5.00 -4.23
N ILE A 49 -2.87 -6.02 -3.67
CA ILE A 49 -2.32 -7.38 -3.71
C ILE A 49 -2.39 -7.96 -5.12
N LEU A 50 -3.40 -7.58 -5.89
CA LEU A 50 -3.61 -8.11 -7.24
C LEU A 50 -3.02 -7.18 -8.30
N LEU A 51 -1.70 -7.16 -8.39
CA LEU A 51 -1.00 -6.37 -9.39
C LEU A 51 -0.75 -7.16 -10.67
N THR A 52 -0.69 -6.46 -11.79
CA THR A 52 -0.19 -7.00 -13.04
C THR A 52 1.33 -7.20 -12.90
N GLY A 53 1.84 -8.36 -13.32
CA GLY A 53 3.25 -8.70 -13.15
C GLY A 53 3.51 -9.21 -11.72
N PRO A 54 4.58 -8.76 -11.05
CA PRO A 54 4.84 -9.20 -9.67
C PRO A 54 3.66 -8.89 -8.76
N THR A 55 3.24 -9.87 -7.97
CA THR A 55 2.11 -9.69 -7.03
C THR A 55 2.48 -8.71 -5.92
N GLY A 56 1.45 -8.22 -5.20
CA GLY A 56 1.68 -7.40 -4.02
C GLY A 56 2.53 -8.09 -2.97
N PHE A 57 2.40 -9.41 -2.82
CA PHE A 57 3.25 -10.18 -1.90
C PHE A 57 4.71 -10.17 -2.30
N ALA A 58 5.01 -10.23 -3.62
CA ALA A 58 6.38 -10.14 -4.11
C ALA A 58 6.99 -8.77 -3.78
N VAL A 59 6.21 -7.70 -3.92
CA VAL A 59 6.63 -6.34 -3.55
C VAL A 59 6.94 -6.28 -2.05
N LEU A 60 6.07 -6.83 -1.21
CA LEU A 60 6.28 -6.87 0.24
C LEU A 60 7.57 -7.60 0.60
N ASN A 61 7.79 -8.79 0.04
CA ASN A 61 8.99 -9.57 0.30
C ASN A 61 10.24 -8.80 -0.09
N GLU A 62 10.22 -8.14 -1.23
CA GLU A 62 11.35 -7.34 -1.70
C GLU A 62 11.61 -6.17 -0.77
N MET A 63 10.58 -5.43 -0.36
CA MET A 63 10.73 -4.33 0.59
C MET A 63 11.37 -4.80 1.90
N ARG A 64 10.94 -5.95 2.43
CA ARG A 64 11.46 -6.46 3.70
C ARG A 64 12.89 -6.96 3.61
N SER A 65 13.41 -7.19 2.41
CA SER A 65 14.80 -7.60 2.22
C SER A 65 15.79 -6.43 2.29
N TYR A 66 15.31 -5.18 2.25
CA TYR A 66 16.16 -3.98 2.34
C TYR A 66 15.97 -3.31 3.69
N PRO A 67 17.06 -3.10 4.47
CA PRO A 67 16.94 -2.48 5.80
C PRO A 67 16.22 -1.14 5.80
N GLU A 68 16.45 -0.30 4.79
CA GLU A 68 15.84 1.03 4.69
C GLU A 68 14.34 0.98 4.39
N LEU A 69 13.83 -0.14 3.90
CA LEU A 69 12.42 -0.32 3.58
C LEU A 69 11.69 -1.22 4.57
N ALA A 70 12.43 -1.91 5.42
CA ALA A 70 11.88 -2.95 6.29
C ALA A 70 10.84 -2.43 7.29
N ASN A 71 10.90 -1.17 7.65
CA ASN A 71 9.99 -0.56 8.63
C ASN A 71 8.95 0.37 8.02
N VAL A 72 8.91 0.49 6.69
CA VAL A 72 7.89 1.30 6.02
C VAL A 72 6.52 0.65 6.22
N PRO A 73 5.54 1.37 6.81
CA PRO A 73 4.21 0.79 7.00
C PRO A 73 3.51 0.58 5.67
N VAL A 74 2.72 -0.48 5.59
CA VAL A 74 1.97 -0.84 4.39
C VAL A 74 0.49 -1.02 4.73
N ILE A 75 -0.37 -0.41 3.92
CA ILE A 75 -1.81 -0.66 3.93
C ILE A 75 -2.13 -1.45 2.67
N ILE A 76 -2.74 -2.62 2.84
CA ILE A 76 -3.20 -3.41 1.71
C ILE A 76 -4.63 -3.00 1.37
N VAL A 77 -4.88 -2.78 0.08
CA VAL A 77 -6.22 -2.52 -0.46
C VAL A 77 -6.45 -3.52 -1.58
N SER A 78 -7.45 -4.38 -1.42
CA SER A 78 -7.66 -5.47 -2.37
C SER A 78 -9.14 -5.71 -2.64
N SER A 79 -9.45 -6.14 -3.88
CA SER A 79 -10.79 -6.59 -4.24
C SER A 79 -11.05 -8.04 -3.81
N VAL A 80 -10.03 -8.72 -3.31
CA VAL A 80 -10.14 -10.08 -2.77
C VAL A 80 -10.05 -10.03 -1.26
N LYS A 81 -11.04 -10.61 -0.58
CA LYS A 81 -11.04 -10.67 0.87
C LYS A 81 -9.94 -11.61 1.34
N MET A 82 -9.09 -11.12 2.24
CA MET A 82 -8.03 -11.93 2.83
C MET A 82 -8.59 -12.79 3.96
N PRO A 83 -8.25 -14.09 4.04
CA PRO A 83 -8.63 -14.92 5.18
C PRO A 83 -8.06 -14.35 6.49
N GLU A 84 -8.83 -14.46 7.58
CA GLU A 84 -8.38 -13.97 8.90
C GLU A 84 -7.08 -14.62 9.36
N GLU A 85 -6.88 -15.88 9.01
CA GLU A 85 -5.65 -16.63 9.35
C GLU A 85 -4.41 -16.02 8.74
N ASP A 86 -4.54 -15.27 7.64
CA ASP A 86 -3.42 -14.56 7.01
C ASP A 86 -3.12 -13.23 7.70
N ALA A 87 -4.05 -12.71 8.49
CA ALA A 87 -3.88 -11.42 9.16
C ALA A 87 -2.69 -11.41 10.12
N VAL A 88 -2.42 -12.52 10.80
CA VAL A 88 -1.30 -12.63 11.73
C VAL A 88 0.02 -12.59 10.97
N ALA A 89 0.12 -13.32 9.86
CA ALA A 89 1.29 -13.31 9.00
C ALA A 89 1.53 -11.91 8.42
N LEU A 90 0.46 -11.21 8.03
CA LEU A 90 0.55 -9.88 7.46
C LEU A 90 1.13 -8.86 8.45
N LYS A 91 0.77 -8.96 9.73
CA LYS A 91 1.34 -8.07 10.77
C LYS A 91 2.86 -8.21 10.87
N GLN A 92 3.39 -9.41 10.66
CA GLN A 92 4.82 -9.66 10.69
C GLN A 92 5.55 -8.97 9.53
N TYR A 93 4.84 -8.67 8.43
CA TYR A 93 5.38 -7.95 7.28
C TYR A 93 5.23 -6.43 7.38
N GLY A 94 4.82 -5.90 8.55
CA GLY A 94 4.65 -4.47 8.72
C GLY A 94 3.37 -3.92 8.11
N ILE A 95 2.40 -4.78 7.86
CA ILE A 95 1.09 -4.36 7.34
C ILE A 95 0.27 -3.84 8.50
N VAL A 96 -0.13 -2.56 8.41
CA VAL A 96 -0.86 -1.89 9.47
C VAL A 96 -2.36 -1.92 9.29
N ALA A 97 -2.84 -2.16 8.08
CA ALA A 97 -4.25 -2.32 7.79
C ALA A 97 -4.45 -3.07 6.49
N SER A 98 -5.57 -3.77 6.38
CA SER A 98 -6.01 -4.44 5.15
C SER A 98 -7.46 -4.03 4.90
N LEU A 99 -7.71 -3.42 3.75
CA LEU A 99 -9.02 -2.90 3.37
C LEU A 99 -9.56 -3.61 2.14
N ASP A 100 -10.85 -3.92 2.17
CA ASP A 100 -11.55 -4.48 1.02
C ASP A 100 -12.08 -3.34 0.14
N LYS A 101 -11.67 -3.30 -1.12
CA LYS A 101 -12.10 -2.27 -2.09
C LYS A 101 -13.61 -2.14 -2.21
N ALA A 102 -14.33 -3.26 -2.05
CA ALA A 102 -15.79 -3.27 -2.18
C ALA A 102 -16.49 -2.66 -0.96
N GLU A 103 -15.86 -2.71 0.21
CA GLU A 103 -16.48 -2.31 1.47
C GLU A 103 -15.86 -1.06 2.11
N MET A 104 -14.64 -0.71 1.75
CA MET A 104 -13.98 0.45 2.36
C MET A 104 -14.71 1.75 2.05
N THR A 105 -14.76 2.64 3.04
CA THR A 105 -15.31 3.98 2.86
C THR A 105 -14.17 4.99 2.79
N PRO A 106 -14.40 6.17 2.17
CA PRO A 106 -13.41 7.24 2.18
C PRO A 106 -12.92 7.59 3.58
N LYS A 107 -13.84 7.64 4.54
CA LYS A 107 -13.52 7.95 5.93
C LYS A 107 -12.59 6.90 6.55
N GLU A 108 -12.85 5.61 6.29
CA GLU A 108 -12.03 4.52 6.79
C GLU A 108 -10.62 4.57 6.22
N LEU A 109 -10.50 4.76 4.91
CA LEU A 109 -9.21 4.87 4.26
C LEU A 109 -8.40 6.04 4.83
N LEU A 110 -9.02 7.22 4.93
CA LEU A 110 -8.36 8.41 5.46
C LEU A 110 -7.91 8.20 6.90
N MET A 111 -8.75 7.58 7.73
CA MET A 111 -8.43 7.31 9.12
C MET A 111 -7.22 6.37 9.25
N ARG A 112 -7.18 5.30 8.45
CA ARG A 112 -6.08 4.34 8.49
C ARG A 112 -4.77 4.98 8.01
N VAL A 113 -4.84 5.81 6.99
CA VAL A 113 -3.66 6.54 6.50
C VAL A 113 -3.13 7.49 7.57
N LYS A 114 -4.01 8.26 8.21
CA LYS A 114 -3.60 9.18 9.28
C LYS A 114 -2.95 8.45 10.44
N GLU A 115 -3.51 7.31 10.86
CA GLU A 115 -2.93 6.50 11.92
C GLU A 115 -1.53 6.00 11.55
N ALA A 116 -1.36 5.52 10.32
CA ALA A 116 -0.08 5.02 9.83
C ALA A 116 0.97 6.12 9.74
N MET A 117 0.57 7.33 9.33
CA MET A 117 1.48 8.47 9.18
C MET A 117 1.92 9.09 10.50
N ARG A 118 1.21 8.84 11.59
CA ARG A 118 1.61 9.31 12.92
C ARG A 118 2.77 8.50 13.49
N GLY A 119 2.89 7.29 13.01
CA GLY A 119 3.72 6.29 13.50
C GLY A 119 4.91 6.08 13.70
#